data_9fc47aee17889da0b434312c49cc67ad
#
_entry.id   9fc47aee17889da0b434312c49cc67ad
#
_cell.length_a   1.000
_cell.length_b   1.000
_cell.length_c   1.000
_cell.angle_alpha   90.00
_cell.angle_beta   90.00
_cell.angle_gamma   90.00
#
_symmetry.space_group_name_H-M   'P 1'
#
loop_
_entity.id
_entity.type
_entity.pdbx_description
1 polymer ?
#
loop_
_entity_poly.entity_id
_entity_poly.type
_entity_poly.pdbx_seq_one_letter_code
_entity_poly.pdbx_strand_id
1 'polypeptide(L)'
;MSYTLTTWNDFKNYQSTCYRNYLYASEGLRCMGSTWSVLAPLKGLGEDVYILGGEPHAASTAGTFPEEAREDISAAEIAGLGFHSCSYLKLFVGEVVRDKIAITDGTIKEGYPKPDLIWTTHLCNLHSKWYQEVSRRLGGIPMYPIDMIGGGDAEKDPKIVKYVCDQMEEGIRWLERVTGREFSDESFIKAARNEIKVLVLWGNICALNMHAPAPLDERRLIALFPPAMVDRTTDEAVQLYEALLKEVQHMVETGQSVVPDQRFRIVYFGLAHTYGHPEIARILRDAGAEIVASVYTFGTAGNFRGFVNGNWSWEPIDPAWVDELDLSSRRDALSALAKIVLGWPTWQGVRSYWALEQMARAMVTEFNADGLLLAPTRTCETDFRNGYIAMQRIFRNEIPTVEYDTETVDVRKMDIPGSKRKTELFVHLMEAHKKGGA
;
A
#
# COMPACT_ATOMS: atom_id res chain seq x y z
N MET A 1 29.88 4.62 -0.31
CA MET A 1 29.44 3.29 -0.84
C MET A 1 27.95 3.16 -0.52
N SER A 2 27.16 2.59 -1.43
CA SER A 2 25.74 2.34 -1.18
C SER A 2 25.58 1.29 -0.09
N TYR A 3 24.68 1.52 0.87
CA TYR A 3 24.35 0.54 1.89
C TYR A 3 23.52 -0.61 1.31
N THR A 4 23.77 -1.82 1.76
CA THR A 4 22.99 -3.01 1.40
C THR A 4 22.23 -3.49 2.62
N LEU A 5 20.90 -3.48 2.56
CA LEU A 5 20.04 -3.93 3.67
C LEU A 5 20.29 -5.40 3.98
N THR A 6 20.58 -5.70 5.23
CA THR A 6 20.77 -7.08 5.73
C THR A 6 19.44 -7.82 5.80
N THR A 7 18.36 -7.11 6.15
CA THR A 7 16.99 -7.67 6.23
C THR A 7 16.33 -7.95 4.88
N TRP A 8 16.93 -7.52 3.77
CA TRP A 8 16.32 -7.59 2.42
C TRP A 8 15.79 -8.97 2.02
N ASN A 9 16.57 -10.01 2.29
CA ASN A 9 16.19 -11.37 1.93
C ASN A 9 15.07 -11.92 2.81
N ASP A 10 15.01 -11.50 4.07
CA ASP A 10 13.99 -11.94 5.01
C ASP A 10 12.61 -11.43 4.58
N PHE A 11 12.52 -10.19 4.10
CA PHE A 11 11.30 -9.62 3.53
C PHE A 11 10.81 -10.41 2.31
N LYS A 12 11.71 -10.74 1.39
CA LYS A 12 11.36 -11.56 0.20
C LYS A 12 10.91 -12.96 0.58
N ASN A 13 11.62 -13.59 1.52
CA ASN A 13 11.29 -14.93 2.00
C ASN A 13 9.92 -14.95 2.68
N TYR A 14 9.63 -13.96 3.55
CA TYR A 14 8.34 -13.85 4.20
C TYR A 14 7.19 -13.74 3.18
N GLN A 15 7.30 -12.81 2.24
CA GLN A 15 6.29 -12.64 1.19
C GLN A 15 6.09 -13.91 0.36
N SER A 16 7.18 -14.55 -0.06
CA SER A 16 7.12 -15.79 -0.83
C SER A 16 6.48 -16.93 -0.02
N THR A 17 6.77 -17.02 1.27
CA THR A 17 6.19 -18.01 2.17
C THR A 17 4.66 -17.80 2.29
N CYS A 18 4.19 -16.57 2.48
CA CYS A 18 2.76 -16.28 2.52
C CYS A 18 2.05 -16.73 1.22
N TYR A 19 2.61 -16.40 0.06
CA TYR A 19 2.04 -16.83 -1.22
C TYR A 19 2.05 -18.34 -1.41
N ARG A 20 3.15 -19.01 -1.07
CA ARG A 20 3.26 -20.48 -1.15
C ARG A 20 2.26 -21.16 -0.24
N ASN A 21 2.09 -20.67 0.99
CA ASN A 21 1.09 -21.20 1.90
C ASN A 21 -0.31 -21.09 1.32
N TYR A 22 -0.68 -19.96 0.73
CA TYR A 22 -1.96 -19.82 0.04
C TYR A 22 -2.11 -20.78 -1.14
N LEU A 23 -1.07 -20.93 -1.98
CA LEU A 23 -1.13 -21.75 -3.20
C LEU A 23 -1.19 -23.25 -2.92
N TYR A 24 -0.45 -23.72 -1.95
CA TYR A 24 -0.16 -25.14 -1.76
C TYR A 24 -0.74 -25.75 -0.49
N ALA A 25 -1.48 -24.96 0.31
CA ALA A 25 -2.17 -25.50 1.48
C ALA A 25 -3.08 -26.66 1.08
N SER A 26 -2.86 -27.84 1.68
CA SER A 26 -3.72 -29.01 1.53
C SER A 26 -4.93 -28.96 2.48
N GLU A 27 -4.78 -28.24 3.57
CA GLU A 27 -5.78 -28.03 4.61
C GLU A 27 -5.81 -26.56 5.02
N GLY A 28 -6.78 -26.15 5.81
CA GLY A 28 -6.95 -24.77 6.23
C GLY A 28 -7.89 -23.99 5.33
N LEU A 29 -7.96 -22.66 5.54
CA LEU A 29 -8.82 -21.75 4.79
C LEU A 29 -8.00 -20.84 3.90
N ARG A 30 -8.38 -20.72 2.64
CA ARG A 30 -7.89 -19.70 1.74
C ARG A 30 -8.81 -18.49 1.78
N CYS A 31 -8.27 -17.36 2.19
CA CYS A 31 -9.00 -16.10 2.20
C CYS A 31 -8.40 -15.14 1.17
N MET A 32 -9.23 -14.67 0.25
CA MET A 32 -8.84 -13.53 -0.58
C MET A 32 -9.23 -12.26 0.16
N GLY A 33 -8.27 -11.38 0.38
CA GLY A 33 -8.48 -10.17 1.16
C GLY A 33 -8.06 -8.92 0.42
N SER A 34 -8.74 -7.81 0.73
CA SER A 34 -8.22 -6.50 0.38
C SER A 34 -7.11 -6.14 1.35
N THR A 35 -5.99 -5.70 0.82
CA THR A 35 -4.88 -5.18 1.62
C THR A 35 -5.24 -3.92 2.41
N TRP A 36 -6.28 -3.25 1.96
CA TRP A 36 -6.88 -2.06 2.58
C TRP A 36 -7.89 -2.40 3.69
N SER A 37 -8.00 -3.67 4.05
CA SER A 37 -8.87 -4.17 5.11
C SER A 37 -8.07 -4.47 6.37
N VAL A 38 -8.78 -4.62 7.49
CA VAL A 38 -8.24 -5.26 8.69
C VAL A 38 -8.19 -6.76 8.48
N LEU A 39 -7.08 -7.40 8.81
CA LEU A 39 -6.84 -8.82 8.58
C LEU A 39 -6.97 -9.66 9.86
N ALA A 40 -6.79 -9.03 11.03
CA ALA A 40 -6.83 -9.72 12.32
C ALA A 40 -8.09 -10.57 12.57
N PRO A 41 -9.32 -10.16 12.15
CA PRO A 41 -10.50 -11.01 12.31
C PRO A 41 -10.39 -12.38 11.65
N LEU A 42 -9.62 -12.51 10.57
CA LEU A 42 -9.41 -13.79 9.90
C LEU A 42 -8.65 -14.78 10.78
N LYS A 43 -7.71 -14.30 11.58
CA LYS A 43 -6.89 -15.14 12.49
C LYS A 43 -7.64 -15.62 13.73
N GLY A 44 -8.77 -15.02 14.04
CA GLY A 44 -9.70 -15.58 15.03
C GLY A 44 -10.26 -16.95 14.65
N LEU A 45 -10.20 -17.33 13.36
CA LEU A 45 -10.61 -18.64 12.87
C LEU A 45 -9.52 -19.73 12.95
N GLY A 46 -8.28 -19.36 13.26
CA GLY A 46 -7.14 -20.27 13.38
C GLY A 46 -5.90 -19.77 12.66
N GLU A 47 -4.76 -20.39 12.99
CA GLU A 47 -3.46 -20.08 12.38
C GLU A 47 -3.36 -20.55 10.91
N ASP A 48 -4.17 -21.54 10.53
CA ASP A 48 -4.25 -22.12 9.18
C ASP A 48 -5.17 -21.34 8.23
N VAL A 49 -5.29 -20.04 8.43
CA VAL A 49 -5.96 -19.12 7.49
C VAL A 49 -4.90 -18.40 6.65
N TYR A 50 -4.88 -18.70 5.36
CA TYR A 50 -3.94 -18.19 4.38
C TYR A 50 -4.56 -17.06 3.56
N ILE A 51 -3.87 -15.93 3.48
CA ILE A 51 -4.40 -14.70 2.90
C ILE A 51 -3.70 -14.41 1.57
N LEU A 52 -4.48 -14.10 0.52
CA LEU A 52 -4.01 -13.53 -0.73
C LEU A 52 -4.50 -12.09 -0.84
N GLY A 53 -3.59 -11.14 -0.77
CA GLY A 53 -3.88 -9.73 -0.99
C GLY A 53 -3.88 -9.40 -2.48
N GLY A 54 -4.98 -8.86 -3.00
CA GLY A 54 -5.15 -8.65 -4.45
C GLY A 54 -4.16 -7.66 -5.05
N GLU A 55 -3.98 -6.49 -4.44
CA GLU A 55 -3.14 -5.42 -4.99
C GLU A 55 -1.64 -5.75 -4.96
N PRO A 56 -1.06 -6.21 -3.83
CA PRO A 56 0.35 -6.57 -3.81
C PRO A 56 0.64 -7.77 -4.70
N HIS A 57 -0.31 -8.70 -4.84
CA HIS A 57 -0.17 -9.80 -5.78
C HIS A 57 -0.08 -9.29 -7.22
N ALA A 58 -1.04 -8.47 -7.68
CA ALA A 58 -1.06 -7.93 -9.03
C ALA A 58 0.19 -7.07 -9.34
N ALA A 59 0.64 -6.24 -8.38
CA ALA A 59 1.85 -5.45 -8.53
C ALA A 59 3.10 -6.33 -8.65
N SER A 60 3.19 -7.37 -7.83
CA SER A 60 4.30 -8.32 -7.81
C SER A 60 4.37 -9.15 -9.11
N THR A 61 3.22 -9.61 -9.60
CA THR A 61 3.11 -10.34 -10.88
C THR A 61 3.57 -9.46 -12.03
N ALA A 62 3.09 -8.22 -12.12
CA ALA A 62 3.48 -7.30 -13.18
C ALA A 62 4.98 -6.97 -13.15
N GLY A 63 5.57 -6.86 -11.96
CA GLY A 63 7.01 -6.60 -11.81
C GLY A 63 7.90 -7.80 -12.14
N THR A 64 7.44 -9.01 -11.83
CA THR A 64 8.23 -10.25 -12.00
C THR A 64 7.98 -10.90 -13.36
N PHE A 65 6.74 -10.86 -13.85
CA PHE A 65 6.29 -11.51 -15.08
C PHE A 65 5.53 -10.56 -15.99
N PRO A 66 6.19 -9.56 -16.58
CA PRO A 66 5.50 -8.52 -17.37
C PRO A 66 4.77 -9.07 -18.61
N GLU A 67 5.21 -10.18 -19.18
CA GLU A 67 4.53 -10.84 -20.31
C GLU A 67 3.24 -11.52 -19.83
N GLU A 68 3.29 -12.31 -18.75
CA GLU A 68 2.10 -12.94 -18.15
C GLU A 68 1.08 -11.89 -17.75
N ALA A 69 1.52 -10.80 -17.10
CA ALA A 69 0.65 -9.69 -16.74
C ALA A 69 -0.07 -9.08 -17.95
N ARG A 70 0.60 -8.95 -19.10
CA ARG A 70 -0.02 -8.48 -20.34
C ARG A 70 -1.06 -9.45 -20.88
N GLU A 71 -0.77 -10.75 -20.84
CA GLU A 71 -1.70 -11.79 -21.26
C GLU A 71 -2.93 -11.85 -20.35
N ASP A 72 -2.74 -11.74 -19.03
CA ASP A 72 -3.82 -11.71 -18.05
C ASP A 72 -4.72 -10.50 -18.27
N ILE A 73 -4.15 -9.30 -18.41
CA ILE A 73 -4.92 -8.09 -18.68
C ILE A 73 -5.69 -8.22 -19.99
N SER A 74 -5.09 -8.78 -21.03
CA SER A 74 -5.76 -9.01 -22.33
C SER A 74 -6.89 -10.03 -22.21
N ALA A 75 -6.70 -11.11 -21.47
CA ALA A 75 -7.73 -12.12 -21.22
C ALA A 75 -8.93 -11.52 -20.47
N ALA A 76 -8.68 -10.66 -19.48
CA ALA A 76 -9.74 -9.95 -18.76
C ALA A 76 -10.53 -8.98 -19.67
N GLU A 77 -9.83 -8.29 -20.57
CA GLU A 77 -10.47 -7.38 -21.57
C GLU A 77 -11.34 -8.19 -22.56
N ILE A 78 -10.87 -9.31 -23.06
CA ILE A 78 -11.64 -10.23 -23.90
C ILE A 78 -12.85 -10.78 -23.13
N ALA A 79 -12.70 -11.04 -21.85
CA ALA A 79 -13.79 -11.52 -20.97
C ALA A 79 -14.79 -10.41 -20.56
N GLY A 80 -14.67 -9.21 -21.11
CA GLY A 80 -15.64 -8.12 -20.99
C GLY A 80 -15.29 -7.02 -20.01
N LEU A 81 -14.10 -7.00 -19.42
CA LEU A 81 -13.66 -5.84 -18.63
C LEU A 81 -13.20 -4.72 -19.55
N GLY A 82 -13.72 -3.50 -19.29
CA GLY A 82 -13.43 -2.36 -20.13
C GLY A 82 -11.94 -1.97 -20.14
N PHE A 83 -11.45 -1.46 -21.26
CA PHE A 83 -10.07 -1.00 -21.43
C PHE A 83 -9.64 0.00 -20.33
N HIS A 84 -10.55 0.86 -19.88
CA HIS A 84 -10.29 1.88 -18.85
C HIS A 84 -10.48 1.37 -17.41
N SER A 85 -10.89 0.12 -17.22
CA SER A 85 -10.98 -0.46 -15.87
C SER A 85 -9.61 -0.58 -15.22
N CYS A 86 -9.59 -0.57 -13.88
CA CYS A 86 -8.39 -0.69 -13.09
C CYS A 86 -7.49 -1.85 -13.56
N SER A 87 -6.23 -1.58 -13.78
CA SER A 87 -5.30 -2.58 -14.32
C SER A 87 -4.96 -3.66 -13.29
N TYR A 88 -4.98 -3.36 -11.99
CA TYR A 88 -4.89 -4.40 -10.94
C TYR A 88 -6.04 -5.40 -11.03
N LEU A 89 -7.26 -4.89 -11.12
CA LEU A 89 -8.46 -5.73 -11.30
C LEU A 89 -8.35 -6.59 -12.56
N LYS A 90 -7.94 -6.01 -13.68
CA LYS A 90 -7.83 -6.76 -14.94
C LYS A 90 -6.77 -7.86 -14.88
N LEU A 91 -5.60 -7.59 -14.31
CA LEU A 91 -4.57 -8.60 -14.14
C LEU A 91 -5.12 -9.76 -13.31
N PHE A 92 -5.67 -9.48 -12.16
CA PHE A 92 -6.18 -10.48 -11.24
C PHE A 92 -7.34 -11.31 -11.83
N VAL A 93 -8.30 -10.66 -12.49
CA VAL A 93 -9.39 -11.36 -13.19
C VAL A 93 -8.88 -12.15 -14.38
N GLY A 94 -7.83 -11.68 -15.04
CA GLY A 94 -7.16 -12.39 -16.13
C GLY A 94 -6.55 -13.71 -15.69
N GLU A 95 -5.87 -13.74 -14.54
CA GLU A 95 -5.39 -14.98 -13.92
C GLU A 95 -6.53 -15.97 -13.67
N VAL A 96 -7.65 -15.48 -13.12
CA VAL A 96 -8.86 -16.31 -12.91
C VAL A 96 -9.41 -16.83 -14.24
N VAL A 97 -9.48 -16.00 -15.28
CA VAL A 97 -9.98 -16.40 -16.62
C VAL A 97 -9.07 -17.41 -17.29
N ARG A 98 -7.75 -17.25 -17.14
CA ARG A 98 -6.77 -18.16 -17.71
C ARG A 98 -6.53 -19.42 -16.87
N ASP A 99 -7.16 -19.49 -15.70
CA ASP A 99 -6.95 -20.57 -14.71
C ASP A 99 -5.47 -20.75 -14.33
N LYS A 100 -4.76 -19.62 -14.10
CA LYS A 100 -3.34 -19.58 -13.73
C LYS A 100 -3.11 -18.56 -12.65
N ILE A 101 -2.02 -18.70 -11.92
CA ILE A 101 -1.54 -17.70 -10.98
C ILE A 101 -0.01 -17.65 -10.99
N ALA A 102 0.55 -16.45 -11.00
CA ALA A 102 2.00 -16.24 -10.95
C ALA A 102 2.38 -15.61 -9.60
N ILE A 103 3.46 -16.09 -8.97
CA ILE A 103 3.94 -15.54 -7.69
C ILE A 103 5.39 -15.07 -7.77
N THR A 104 5.77 -14.19 -6.88
CA THR A 104 7.04 -13.45 -6.85
C THR A 104 8.31 -14.29 -6.79
N ASP A 105 8.22 -15.56 -6.43
CA ASP A 105 9.39 -16.47 -6.38
C ASP A 105 9.77 -17.08 -7.73
N GLY A 106 9.11 -16.70 -8.80
CA GLY A 106 9.33 -17.23 -10.12
C GLY A 106 8.38 -18.35 -10.53
N THR A 107 7.41 -18.70 -9.69
CA THR A 107 6.46 -19.79 -9.95
C THR A 107 5.25 -19.31 -10.74
N ILE A 108 4.88 -20.02 -11.81
CA ILE A 108 3.58 -19.94 -12.47
C ILE A 108 2.88 -21.27 -12.24
N LYS A 109 1.70 -21.21 -11.64
CA LYS A 109 0.92 -22.41 -11.32
C LYS A 109 -0.34 -22.47 -12.18
N GLU A 110 -0.55 -23.59 -12.86
CA GLU A 110 -1.82 -23.94 -13.51
C GLU A 110 -2.86 -24.35 -12.48
N GLY A 111 -4.12 -24.00 -12.73
CA GLY A 111 -5.23 -24.21 -11.81
C GLY A 111 -5.27 -23.12 -10.75
N TYR A 112 -6.12 -22.11 -10.95
CA TYR A 112 -6.28 -21.01 -10.01
C TYR A 112 -6.78 -21.51 -8.65
N PRO A 113 -6.08 -21.25 -7.53
CA PRO A 113 -6.49 -21.72 -6.22
C PRO A 113 -7.72 -20.95 -5.74
N LYS A 114 -8.87 -21.60 -5.72
CA LYS A 114 -10.12 -20.97 -5.27
C LYS A 114 -10.03 -20.61 -3.79
N PRO A 115 -10.40 -19.38 -3.41
CA PRO A 115 -10.57 -19.02 -2.01
C PRO A 115 -11.84 -19.66 -1.45
N ASP A 116 -11.85 -19.95 -0.15
CA ASP A 116 -13.04 -20.39 0.58
C ASP A 116 -13.95 -19.20 0.89
N LEU A 117 -13.36 -18.00 1.07
CA LEU A 117 -14.08 -16.77 1.32
C LEU A 117 -13.31 -15.54 0.86
N ILE A 118 -14.02 -14.42 0.74
CA ILE A 118 -13.48 -13.11 0.44
C ILE A 118 -13.82 -12.15 1.58
N TRP A 119 -12.77 -11.51 2.14
CA TRP A 119 -12.88 -10.50 3.19
C TRP A 119 -12.31 -9.17 2.67
N THR A 120 -13.14 -8.16 2.50
CA THR A 120 -12.74 -6.93 1.81
C THR A 120 -13.32 -5.67 2.44
N THR A 121 -12.78 -4.52 2.07
CA THR A 121 -13.33 -3.21 2.41
C THR A 121 -13.72 -2.46 1.14
N HIS A 122 -14.67 -1.56 1.29
CA HIS A 122 -15.09 -0.67 0.21
C HIS A 122 -14.20 0.59 0.18
N LEU A 123 -12.96 0.45 -0.33
CA LEU A 123 -12.06 1.58 -0.52
C LEU A 123 -12.52 2.49 -1.66
N CYS A 124 -12.75 1.91 -2.83
CA CYS A 124 -13.16 2.62 -4.04
C CYS A 124 -14.22 1.83 -4.81
N ASN A 125 -14.85 2.49 -5.79
CA ASN A 125 -15.91 1.87 -6.60
C ASN A 125 -15.45 0.58 -7.30
N LEU A 126 -14.21 0.54 -7.80
CA LEU A 126 -13.67 -0.64 -8.46
C LEU A 126 -13.29 -1.76 -7.51
N HIS A 127 -12.91 -1.43 -6.28
CA HIS A 127 -12.57 -2.42 -5.26
C HIS A 127 -13.74 -3.36 -4.95
N SER A 128 -14.93 -2.79 -4.73
CA SER A 128 -16.14 -3.60 -4.53
C SER A 128 -16.46 -4.47 -5.74
N LYS A 129 -16.29 -3.92 -6.96
CA LYS A 129 -16.55 -4.65 -8.20
C LYS A 129 -15.52 -5.74 -8.47
N TRP A 130 -14.27 -5.50 -8.11
CA TRP A 130 -13.20 -6.48 -8.24
C TRP A 130 -13.56 -7.79 -7.56
N TYR A 131 -13.80 -7.74 -6.26
CA TYR A 131 -14.07 -8.94 -5.49
C TYR A 131 -15.42 -9.59 -5.85
N GLN A 132 -16.43 -8.80 -6.23
CA GLN A 132 -17.68 -9.32 -6.78
C GLN A 132 -17.47 -10.10 -8.08
N GLU A 133 -16.65 -9.56 -8.99
CA GLU A 133 -16.36 -10.20 -10.27
C GLU A 133 -15.56 -11.49 -10.10
N VAL A 134 -14.58 -11.49 -9.20
CA VAL A 134 -13.83 -12.71 -8.86
C VAL A 134 -14.73 -13.75 -8.23
N SER A 135 -15.55 -13.37 -7.24
CA SER A 135 -16.53 -14.27 -6.62
C SER A 135 -17.44 -14.93 -7.67
N ARG A 136 -18.02 -14.11 -8.56
CA ARG A 136 -18.93 -14.58 -9.62
C ARG A 136 -18.26 -15.57 -10.56
N ARG A 137 -17.03 -15.28 -11.02
CA ARG A 137 -16.27 -16.12 -11.95
C ARG A 137 -15.84 -17.45 -11.33
N LEU A 138 -15.56 -17.47 -10.04
CA LEU A 138 -15.18 -18.67 -9.31
C LEU A 138 -16.36 -19.49 -8.77
N GLY A 139 -17.60 -19.15 -9.19
CA GLY A 139 -18.81 -19.92 -8.85
C GLY A 139 -19.55 -19.44 -7.61
N GLY A 140 -19.38 -18.17 -7.22
CA GLY A 140 -20.11 -17.56 -6.10
C GLY A 140 -19.40 -17.73 -4.77
N ILE A 141 -18.11 -17.39 -4.69
CA ILE A 141 -17.36 -17.41 -3.42
C ILE A 141 -18.03 -16.48 -2.40
N PRO A 142 -18.30 -16.94 -1.18
CA PRO A 142 -18.84 -16.09 -0.12
C PRO A 142 -17.97 -14.85 0.11
N MET A 143 -18.59 -13.66 0.20
CA MET A 143 -17.89 -12.39 0.34
C MET A 143 -18.50 -11.54 1.45
N TYR A 144 -17.66 -10.97 2.29
CA TYR A 144 -18.04 -9.98 3.29
C TYR A 144 -17.33 -8.63 3.01
N PRO A 145 -18.06 -7.61 2.55
CA PRO A 145 -17.51 -6.27 2.38
C PRO A 145 -17.73 -5.45 3.64
N ILE A 146 -16.69 -4.77 4.13
CA ILE A 146 -16.79 -3.76 5.18
C ILE A 146 -16.92 -2.41 4.50
N ASP A 147 -17.99 -1.70 4.74
CA ASP A 147 -18.15 -0.33 4.26
C ASP A 147 -17.42 0.65 5.17
N MET A 148 -16.69 1.57 4.56
CA MET A 148 -15.85 2.53 5.26
C MET A 148 -16.29 3.95 4.94
N ILE A 149 -16.64 4.70 5.98
CA ILE A 149 -16.91 6.13 5.87
C ILE A 149 -15.61 6.86 6.16
N GLY A 150 -15.03 7.50 5.14
CA GLY A 150 -13.75 8.19 5.27
C GLY A 150 -13.85 9.68 5.05
N GLY A 151 -12.77 10.38 5.37
CA GLY A 151 -12.54 11.80 5.17
C GLY A 151 -12.57 12.60 6.47
N GLY A 152 -11.67 13.58 6.57
CA GLY A 152 -11.49 14.36 7.79
C GLY A 152 -11.09 13.46 8.98
N ASP A 153 -11.28 13.89 10.17
CA ASP A 153 -10.95 13.16 11.41
C ASP A 153 -11.91 11.99 11.71
N ALA A 154 -12.19 11.13 10.72
CA ALA A 154 -13.17 10.04 10.84
C ALA A 154 -12.83 9.06 11.99
N GLU A 155 -11.53 8.85 12.25
CA GLU A 155 -11.02 8.03 13.34
C GLU A 155 -11.30 8.61 14.73
N LYS A 156 -11.62 9.89 14.80
CA LYS A 156 -11.98 10.61 16.04
C LYS A 156 -13.49 10.70 16.27
N ASP A 157 -14.31 10.43 15.24
CA ASP A 157 -15.77 10.43 15.40
C ASP A 157 -16.25 9.09 15.98
N PRO A 158 -16.77 9.07 17.22
CA PRO A 158 -17.20 7.85 17.89
C PRO A 158 -18.34 7.13 17.15
N LYS A 159 -19.14 7.85 16.35
CA LYS A 159 -20.23 7.24 15.57
C LYS A 159 -19.68 6.49 14.36
N ILE A 160 -18.67 7.05 13.69
CA ILE A 160 -18.01 6.40 12.54
C ILE A 160 -17.22 5.20 13.03
N VAL A 161 -16.43 5.34 14.09
CA VAL A 161 -15.71 4.22 14.71
C VAL A 161 -16.67 3.11 15.11
N LYS A 162 -17.80 3.45 15.76
CA LYS A 162 -18.82 2.47 16.14
C LYS A 162 -19.41 1.76 14.93
N TYR A 163 -19.70 2.49 13.84
CA TYR A 163 -20.25 1.93 12.61
C TYR A 163 -19.32 0.87 12.00
N VAL A 164 -18.02 1.15 11.92
CA VAL A 164 -17.03 0.20 11.40
C VAL A 164 -16.87 -1.00 12.35
N CYS A 165 -16.83 -0.76 13.66
CA CYS A 165 -16.79 -1.83 14.66
C CYS A 165 -17.98 -2.77 14.56
N ASP A 166 -19.19 -2.24 14.41
CA ASP A 166 -20.40 -3.06 14.34
C ASP A 166 -20.41 -3.95 13.10
N GLN A 167 -19.91 -3.44 11.95
CA GLN A 167 -19.75 -4.25 10.75
C GLN A 167 -18.71 -5.36 10.94
N MET A 168 -17.57 -5.07 11.55
CA MET A 168 -16.56 -6.10 11.83
C MET A 168 -17.09 -7.16 12.79
N GLU A 169 -17.87 -6.77 13.81
CA GLU A 169 -18.52 -7.70 14.74
C GLU A 169 -19.53 -8.60 14.02
N GLU A 170 -20.32 -8.04 13.09
CA GLU A 170 -21.21 -8.84 12.25
C GLU A 170 -20.43 -9.73 11.28
N GLY A 171 -19.33 -9.21 10.75
CA GLY A 171 -18.40 -9.95 9.91
C GLY A 171 -17.82 -11.18 10.61
N ILE A 172 -17.46 -11.08 11.90
CA ILE A 172 -17.01 -12.23 12.70
C ILE A 172 -18.11 -13.28 12.77
N ARG A 173 -19.35 -12.91 13.07
CA ARG A 173 -20.48 -13.84 13.08
C ARG A 173 -20.73 -14.46 11.70
N TRP A 174 -20.50 -13.71 10.62
CA TRP A 174 -20.58 -14.21 9.26
C TRP A 174 -19.45 -15.21 8.98
N LEU A 175 -18.21 -14.94 9.42
CA LEU A 175 -17.09 -15.85 9.29
C LEU A 175 -17.37 -17.21 9.96
N GLU A 176 -17.89 -17.21 11.19
CA GLU A 176 -18.29 -18.45 11.89
C GLU A 176 -19.34 -19.24 11.09
N ARG A 177 -20.38 -18.56 10.59
CA ARG A 177 -21.44 -19.22 9.80
C ARG A 177 -20.94 -19.83 8.50
N VAL A 178 -20.05 -19.11 7.78
CA VAL A 178 -19.59 -19.55 6.45
C VAL A 178 -18.55 -20.66 6.57
N THR A 179 -17.69 -20.60 7.58
CA THR A 179 -16.59 -21.56 7.74
C THR A 179 -16.95 -22.74 8.64
N GLY A 180 -17.97 -22.59 9.48
CA GLY A 180 -18.32 -23.57 10.52
C GLY A 180 -17.28 -23.66 11.64
N ARG A 181 -16.33 -22.72 11.72
CA ARG A 181 -15.30 -22.66 12.76
C ARG A 181 -15.73 -21.77 13.91
N GLU A 182 -15.35 -22.16 15.11
CA GLU A 182 -15.49 -21.32 16.30
C GLU A 182 -14.45 -20.20 16.29
N PHE A 183 -14.84 -18.98 16.65
CA PHE A 183 -13.97 -17.80 16.65
C PHE A 183 -13.26 -17.65 18.01
N SER A 184 -11.94 -17.61 18.00
CA SER A 184 -11.08 -17.38 19.17
C SER A 184 -10.81 -15.89 19.36
N ASP A 185 -11.32 -15.31 20.45
CA ASP A 185 -11.00 -13.94 20.84
C ASP A 185 -9.52 -13.77 21.18
N GLU A 186 -8.90 -14.75 21.81
CA GLU A 186 -7.48 -14.70 22.14
C GLU A 186 -6.60 -14.59 20.89
N SER A 187 -6.83 -15.47 19.91
CA SER A 187 -6.09 -15.43 18.64
C SER A 187 -6.36 -14.13 17.86
N PHE A 188 -7.59 -13.65 17.86
CA PHE A 188 -7.96 -12.38 17.23
C PHE A 188 -7.27 -11.19 17.90
N ILE A 189 -7.30 -11.09 19.22
CA ILE A 189 -6.69 -9.98 19.97
C ILE A 189 -5.17 -9.95 19.76
N LYS A 190 -4.53 -11.13 19.77
CA LYS A 190 -3.10 -11.25 19.44
C LYS A 190 -2.82 -10.74 18.03
N ALA A 191 -3.58 -11.20 17.05
CA ALA A 191 -3.45 -10.79 15.66
C ALA A 191 -3.71 -9.27 15.46
N ALA A 192 -4.68 -8.70 16.19
CA ALA A 192 -4.97 -7.27 16.16
C ALA A 192 -3.80 -6.43 16.69
N ARG A 193 -3.18 -6.87 17.80
CA ARG A 193 -1.97 -6.22 18.33
C ARG A 193 -0.83 -6.25 17.32
N ASN A 194 -0.59 -7.39 16.70
CA ASN A 194 0.46 -7.55 15.69
C ASN A 194 0.19 -6.68 14.46
N GLU A 195 -1.04 -6.68 13.94
CA GLU A 195 -1.46 -5.84 12.82
C GLU A 195 -1.19 -4.36 13.09
N ILE A 196 -1.63 -3.85 14.24
CA ILE A 196 -1.40 -2.46 14.65
C ILE A 196 0.10 -2.18 14.78
N LYS A 197 0.85 -3.09 15.42
CA LYS A 197 2.30 -2.93 15.62
C LYS A 197 3.06 -2.83 14.30
N VAL A 198 2.78 -3.69 13.33
CA VAL A 198 3.41 -3.66 12.00
C VAL A 198 3.14 -2.34 11.28
N LEU A 199 1.89 -1.85 11.33
CA LEU A 199 1.51 -0.59 10.69
C LEU A 199 2.21 0.62 11.33
N VAL A 200 2.37 0.61 12.65
CA VAL A 200 3.11 1.66 13.37
C VAL A 200 4.61 1.58 13.07
N LEU A 201 5.20 0.39 13.10
CA LEU A 201 6.61 0.18 12.75
C LEU A 201 6.91 0.65 11.32
N TRP A 202 6.05 0.34 10.36
CA TRP A 202 6.22 0.81 8.98
C TRP A 202 6.15 2.34 8.87
N GLY A 203 5.22 2.99 9.58
CA GLY A 203 5.17 4.45 9.66
C GLY A 203 6.48 5.06 10.20
N ASN A 204 7.08 4.43 11.21
CA ASN A 204 8.37 4.84 11.76
C ASN A 204 9.51 4.69 10.76
N ILE A 205 9.57 3.57 10.06
CA ILE A 205 10.58 3.34 9.01
C ILE A 205 10.47 4.40 7.91
N CYS A 206 9.26 4.69 7.43
CA CYS A 206 9.01 5.72 6.43
C CYS A 206 9.43 7.11 6.90
N ALA A 207 9.15 7.46 8.16
CA ALA A 207 9.48 8.77 8.73
C ALA A 207 11.00 8.99 8.87
N LEU A 208 11.82 7.94 8.95
CA LEU A 208 13.28 8.08 8.95
C LEU A 208 13.81 8.72 7.66
N ASN A 209 13.05 8.68 6.57
CA ASN A 209 13.39 9.39 5.35
C ASN A 209 13.28 10.94 5.46
N MET A 210 12.80 11.49 6.58
CA MET A 210 12.93 12.93 6.88
C MET A 210 14.38 13.36 7.05
N HIS A 211 15.27 12.46 7.43
CA HIS A 211 16.71 12.73 7.53
C HIS A 211 17.35 12.94 6.15
N ALA A 212 18.47 13.62 6.14
CA ALA A 212 19.28 13.85 4.93
C ALA A 212 20.73 13.37 5.17
N PRO A 213 21.24 12.42 4.37
CA PRO A 213 20.54 11.75 3.27
C PRO A 213 19.39 10.86 3.79
N ALA A 214 18.32 10.69 2.98
CA ALA A 214 17.29 9.72 3.30
C ALA A 214 17.89 8.30 3.27
N PRO A 215 17.67 7.48 4.29
CA PRO A 215 18.24 6.13 4.34
C PRO A 215 17.74 5.21 3.23
N LEU A 216 16.47 5.34 2.83
CA LEU A 216 15.82 4.50 1.83
C LEU A 216 15.34 5.31 0.63
N ASP A 217 15.36 4.70 -0.55
CA ASP A 217 14.71 5.19 -1.76
C ASP A 217 13.32 4.57 -1.95
N GLU A 218 12.49 5.15 -2.80
CA GLU A 218 11.14 4.63 -3.12
C GLU A 218 11.18 3.18 -3.62
N ARG A 219 12.22 2.79 -4.35
CA ARG A 219 12.37 1.43 -4.86
C ARG A 219 12.50 0.40 -3.72
N ARG A 220 13.22 0.76 -2.64
CA ARG A 220 13.33 -0.09 -1.46
C ARG A 220 12.04 -0.08 -0.68
N LEU A 221 11.44 1.10 -0.49
CA LEU A 221 10.16 1.22 0.20
C LEU A 221 9.07 0.36 -0.49
N ILE A 222 8.93 0.43 -1.81
CA ILE A 222 7.99 -0.41 -2.57
C ILE A 222 8.27 -1.91 -2.41
N ALA A 223 9.51 -2.31 -2.27
CA ALA A 223 9.88 -3.73 -2.11
C ALA A 223 9.75 -4.24 -0.67
N LEU A 224 9.78 -3.34 0.33
CA LEU A 224 9.74 -3.67 1.75
C LEU A 224 8.33 -3.58 2.37
N PHE A 225 7.40 -2.82 1.77
CA PHE A 225 6.06 -2.70 2.35
C PHE A 225 5.10 -3.89 2.07
N PRO A 226 5.27 -4.73 1.00
CA PRO A 226 4.33 -5.80 0.71
C PRO A 226 4.06 -6.79 1.84
N PRO A 227 5.01 -7.21 2.69
CA PRO A 227 4.69 -8.06 3.85
C PRO A 227 3.63 -7.46 4.78
N ALA A 228 3.65 -6.14 5.01
CA ALA A 228 2.59 -5.44 5.76
C ALA A 228 1.24 -5.42 5.03
N MET A 229 1.22 -5.77 3.75
CA MET A 229 0.02 -5.82 2.93
C MET A 229 -0.51 -7.24 2.72
N VAL A 230 0.34 -8.26 2.85
CA VAL A 230 -0.01 -9.67 2.61
C VAL A 230 -0.52 -10.32 3.89
N ASP A 231 0.31 -10.36 4.93
CA ASP A 231 -0.11 -10.83 6.26
C ASP A 231 0.72 -10.13 7.36
N ARG A 232 0.16 -9.11 7.96
CA ARG A 232 0.76 -8.33 9.05
C ARG A 232 0.32 -8.77 10.43
N THR A 233 -0.38 -9.91 10.54
CA THR A 233 -1.00 -10.36 11.78
C THR A 233 -0.13 -11.32 12.60
N THR A 234 1.04 -11.71 12.07
CA THR A 234 1.92 -12.72 12.65
C THR A 234 3.03 -12.12 13.52
N ASP A 235 3.52 -12.88 14.49
CA ASP A 235 4.70 -12.51 15.28
C ASP A 235 5.94 -12.35 14.39
N GLU A 236 6.06 -13.16 13.34
CA GLU A 236 7.16 -13.08 12.38
C GLU A 236 7.15 -11.73 11.63
N ALA A 237 5.98 -11.25 11.22
CA ALA A 237 5.86 -9.92 10.60
C ALA A 237 6.31 -8.81 11.56
N VAL A 238 5.92 -8.86 12.83
CA VAL A 238 6.36 -7.89 13.83
C VAL A 238 7.88 -7.91 13.97
N GLN A 239 8.50 -9.08 14.16
CA GLN A 239 9.95 -9.22 14.28
C GLN A 239 10.69 -8.71 13.05
N LEU A 240 10.17 -8.97 11.86
CA LEU A 240 10.73 -8.51 10.60
C LEU A 240 10.78 -6.98 10.52
N TYR A 241 9.68 -6.30 10.86
CA TYR A 241 9.62 -4.84 10.84
C TYR A 241 10.39 -4.18 12.00
N GLU A 242 10.49 -4.82 13.16
CA GLU A 242 11.37 -4.38 14.26
C GLU A 242 12.85 -4.45 13.86
N ALA A 243 13.26 -5.53 13.18
CA ALA A 243 14.61 -5.68 12.67
C ALA A 243 14.94 -4.61 11.62
N LEU A 244 14.04 -4.36 10.68
CA LEU A 244 14.20 -3.32 9.66
C LEU A 244 14.27 -1.92 10.29
N LEU A 245 13.41 -1.61 11.26
CA LEU A 245 13.44 -0.32 11.94
C LEU A 245 14.79 -0.07 12.60
N LYS A 246 15.34 -1.05 13.32
CA LYS A 246 16.67 -0.96 13.95
C LYS A 246 17.77 -0.76 12.91
N GLU A 247 17.71 -1.48 11.79
CA GLU A 247 18.69 -1.35 10.70
C GLU A 247 18.66 0.06 10.09
N VAL A 248 17.46 0.58 9.79
CA VAL A 248 17.32 1.92 9.18
C VAL A 248 17.66 3.04 10.17
N GLN A 249 17.36 2.88 11.47
CA GLN A 249 17.82 3.80 12.52
C GLN A 249 19.35 3.85 12.56
N HIS A 250 20.03 2.70 12.53
CA HIS A 250 21.48 2.64 12.47
C HIS A 250 22.05 3.33 11.22
N MET A 251 21.38 3.20 10.06
CA MET A 251 21.78 3.93 8.85
C MET A 251 21.72 5.44 9.05
N VAL A 252 20.68 5.95 9.70
CA VAL A 252 20.54 7.38 10.03
C VAL A 252 21.65 7.83 10.98
N GLU A 253 21.89 7.10 12.08
CA GLU A 253 22.93 7.41 13.07
C GLU A 253 24.34 7.46 12.47
N THR A 254 24.60 6.63 11.46
CA THR A 254 25.90 6.53 10.79
C THR A 254 25.99 7.32 9.50
N GLY A 255 24.94 8.06 9.14
CA GLY A 255 24.86 8.86 7.89
C GLY A 255 24.90 8.01 6.62
N GLN A 256 24.46 6.75 6.71
CA GLN A 256 24.41 5.81 5.59
C GLN A 256 23.09 5.90 4.81
N SER A 257 23.15 5.62 3.52
CA SER A 257 21.99 5.61 2.63
C SER A 257 22.17 4.54 1.55
N VAL A 258 21.06 4.01 1.05
CA VAL A 258 21.07 3.18 -0.15
C VAL A 258 21.41 3.98 -1.40
N VAL A 259 21.26 5.32 -1.33
CA VAL A 259 21.63 6.29 -2.39
C VAL A 259 22.62 7.32 -1.84
N PRO A 260 23.93 7.10 -2.06
CA PRO A 260 24.96 7.93 -1.42
C PRO A 260 25.03 9.38 -1.92
N ASP A 261 24.65 9.66 -3.17
CA ASP A 261 24.80 10.94 -3.84
C ASP A 261 23.47 11.67 -4.03
N GLN A 262 22.69 11.80 -2.95
CA GLN A 262 21.39 12.45 -2.97
C GLN A 262 21.54 13.97 -3.10
N ARG A 263 21.24 14.53 -4.28
CA ARG A 263 21.28 15.97 -4.59
C ARG A 263 19.91 16.64 -4.47
N PHE A 264 18.87 15.93 -4.87
CA PHE A 264 17.49 16.40 -4.88
C PHE A 264 16.57 15.39 -4.20
N ARG A 265 15.64 15.90 -3.42
CA ARG A 265 14.64 15.17 -2.66
C ARG A 265 13.28 15.39 -3.30
N ILE A 266 12.63 14.32 -3.71
CA ILE A 266 11.34 14.38 -4.40
C ILE A 266 10.27 13.77 -3.51
N VAL A 267 9.15 14.45 -3.42
CA VAL A 267 7.90 13.92 -2.90
C VAL A 267 7.05 13.42 -4.07
N TYR A 268 6.50 12.22 -3.96
CA TYR A 268 5.71 11.58 -4.99
C TYR A 268 4.26 11.42 -4.55
N PHE A 269 3.34 11.93 -5.37
CA PHE A 269 1.91 11.75 -5.21
C PHE A 269 1.34 10.99 -6.40
N GLY A 270 0.91 9.76 -6.15
CA GLY A 270 0.35 8.82 -7.13
C GLY A 270 0.35 7.40 -6.60
N LEU A 271 -0.20 6.49 -7.36
CA LEU A 271 -0.06 5.06 -7.10
C LEU A 271 1.30 4.57 -7.59
N ALA A 272 1.71 3.37 -7.15
CA ALA A 272 3.02 2.81 -7.53
C ALA A 272 3.19 2.74 -9.04
N HIS A 273 4.22 3.41 -9.54
CA HIS A 273 4.49 3.55 -10.97
C HIS A 273 5.86 2.99 -11.38
N THR A 274 6.70 2.69 -10.40
CA THR A 274 8.13 2.40 -10.61
C THR A 274 8.39 1.08 -11.29
N TYR A 275 7.43 0.18 -11.30
CA TYR A 275 7.55 -1.12 -11.96
C TYR A 275 7.56 -1.01 -13.49
N GLY A 276 6.96 0.03 -14.06
CA GLY A 276 6.86 0.25 -15.50
C GLY A 276 7.90 1.17 -16.13
N HIS A 277 8.78 1.83 -15.35
CA HIS A 277 9.65 2.90 -15.87
C HIS A 277 11.11 2.87 -15.43
N PRO A 278 11.87 1.84 -15.78
CA PRO A 278 13.31 1.82 -15.48
C PRO A 278 14.05 3.02 -16.09
N GLU A 279 13.58 3.56 -17.22
CA GLU A 279 14.19 4.73 -17.84
C GLU A 279 13.96 6.02 -17.05
N ILE A 280 12.76 6.25 -16.52
CA ILE A 280 12.46 7.41 -15.66
C ILE A 280 13.26 7.34 -14.36
N ALA A 281 13.25 6.18 -13.71
CA ALA A 281 14.05 5.96 -12.51
C ALA A 281 15.56 6.17 -12.75
N ARG A 282 16.05 5.83 -13.95
CA ARG A 282 17.44 6.10 -14.33
C ARG A 282 17.73 7.59 -14.47
N ILE A 283 16.87 8.35 -15.15
CA ILE A 283 17.04 9.80 -15.31
C ILE A 283 17.12 10.49 -13.95
N LEU A 284 16.22 10.15 -13.03
CA LEU A 284 16.23 10.69 -11.67
C LEU A 284 17.52 10.34 -10.95
N ARG A 285 17.91 9.06 -10.93
CA ARG A 285 19.11 8.59 -10.26
C ARG A 285 20.39 9.21 -10.83
N ASP A 286 20.52 9.33 -12.17
CA ASP A 286 21.66 9.93 -12.83
C ASP A 286 21.81 11.43 -12.48
N ALA A 287 20.69 12.08 -12.14
CA ALA A 287 20.66 13.46 -11.63
C ALA A 287 20.91 13.55 -10.11
N GLY A 288 21.01 12.44 -9.40
CA GLY A 288 21.05 12.40 -7.93
C GLY A 288 19.72 12.82 -7.28
N ALA A 289 18.61 12.62 -8.01
CA ALA A 289 17.27 12.93 -7.56
C ALA A 289 16.57 11.67 -7.06
N GLU A 290 16.10 11.68 -5.81
CA GLU A 290 15.46 10.53 -5.18
C GLU A 290 14.08 10.86 -4.65
N ILE A 291 13.16 9.92 -4.86
CA ILE A 291 11.84 9.96 -4.21
C ILE A 291 12.04 9.49 -2.77
N VAL A 292 11.97 10.42 -1.85
CA VAL A 292 12.19 10.19 -0.40
C VAL A 292 10.89 9.93 0.35
N ALA A 293 9.76 10.33 -0.21
CA ALA A 293 8.45 10.12 0.37
C ALA A 293 7.38 9.94 -0.71
N SER A 294 6.44 9.04 -0.47
CA SER A 294 5.36 8.71 -1.38
C SER A 294 4.05 8.48 -0.62
N VAL A 295 2.99 9.14 -1.07
CA VAL A 295 1.66 8.90 -0.49
C VAL A 295 1.22 7.44 -0.62
N TYR A 296 1.71 6.73 -1.62
CA TYR A 296 1.38 5.32 -1.83
C TYR A 296 2.06 4.41 -0.80
N THR A 297 3.38 4.39 -0.73
CA THR A 297 4.12 3.52 0.18
C THR A 297 3.89 3.86 1.64
N PHE A 298 3.78 5.15 1.95
CA PHE A 298 3.55 5.61 3.31
C PHE A 298 2.09 5.40 3.73
N GLY A 299 1.16 5.83 2.87
CA GLY A 299 -0.25 5.86 3.20
C GLY A 299 -0.99 4.53 3.13
N THR A 300 -0.40 3.52 2.47
CA THR A 300 -1.03 2.22 2.27
C THR A 300 -0.87 1.28 3.46
N ALA A 301 0.23 1.40 4.20
CA ALA A 301 0.53 0.51 5.32
C ALA A 301 1.10 1.24 6.54
N GLY A 302 1.33 2.56 6.46
CA GLY A 302 1.91 3.34 7.55
C GLY A 302 0.86 4.03 8.40
N ASN A 303 1.08 4.04 9.70
CA ASN A 303 0.31 4.84 10.64
C ASN A 303 1.12 6.02 11.15
N PHE A 304 0.49 7.20 11.12
CA PHE A 304 1.07 8.48 11.49
C PHE A 304 0.10 9.24 12.40
N ARG A 305 0.54 10.35 12.98
CA ARG A 305 -0.32 11.18 13.85
C ARG A 305 -1.53 11.76 13.11
N GLY A 306 -1.44 11.90 11.78
CA GLY A 306 -2.55 12.39 10.98
C GLY A 306 -2.86 13.87 11.25
N PHE A 307 -4.12 14.22 11.38
CA PHE A 307 -4.51 15.59 11.66
C PHE A 307 -4.25 16.00 13.11
N VAL A 308 -3.37 17.00 13.29
CA VAL A 308 -3.06 17.64 14.57
C VAL A 308 -3.40 19.12 14.47
N ASN A 309 -4.35 19.61 15.25
CA ASN A 309 -4.83 20.99 15.22
C ASN A 309 -5.21 21.49 13.80
N GLY A 310 -5.82 20.63 13.00
CA GLY A 310 -6.28 20.95 11.65
C GLY A 310 -5.21 20.86 10.54
N ASN A 311 -3.97 20.54 10.87
CA ASN A 311 -2.89 20.34 9.91
C ASN A 311 -2.48 18.86 9.90
N TRP A 312 -2.16 18.33 8.72
CA TRP A 312 -1.61 16.97 8.62
C TRP A 312 -0.16 16.94 9.11
N SER A 313 0.21 15.85 9.79
CA SER A 313 1.58 15.54 10.17
C SER A 313 1.93 14.10 9.80
N TRP A 314 3.10 13.90 9.22
CA TRP A 314 3.71 12.60 8.95
C TRP A 314 4.59 12.11 10.12
N GLU A 315 4.52 12.80 11.27
CA GLU A 315 5.18 12.33 12.48
C GLU A 315 4.67 10.93 12.84
N PRO A 316 5.57 9.94 13.04
CA PRO A 316 5.16 8.58 13.33
C PRO A 316 4.58 8.47 14.74
N ILE A 317 3.73 7.47 14.94
CA ILE A 317 3.26 7.06 16.26
C ILE A 317 4.39 6.27 16.94
N ASP A 318 4.67 6.55 18.22
CA ASP A 318 5.66 5.78 18.99
C ASP A 318 5.26 4.28 19.03
N PRO A 319 6.14 3.36 18.63
CA PRO A 319 5.85 1.93 18.72
C PRO A 319 5.47 1.43 20.13
N ALA A 320 5.96 2.08 21.19
CA ALA A 320 5.61 1.77 22.57
C ALA A 320 4.12 2.02 22.88
N TRP A 321 3.48 2.97 22.18
CA TRP A 321 2.05 3.25 22.31
C TRP A 321 1.18 1.99 22.08
N VAL A 322 1.62 1.06 21.21
CA VAL A 322 0.86 -0.17 20.94
C VAL A 322 0.74 -1.06 22.17
N ASP A 323 1.75 -1.02 23.05
CA ASP A 323 1.76 -1.81 24.27
C ASP A 323 0.83 -1.22 25.36
N GLU A 324 0.51 0.09 25.23
CA GLU A 324 -0.42 0.81 26.10
C GLU A 324 -1.89 0.69 25.65
N LEU A 325 -2.15 0.14 24.45
CA LEU A 325 -3.52 -0.03 23.96
C LEU A 325 -4.32 -1.00 24.82
N ASP A 326 -5.51 -0.54 25.22
CA ASP A 326 -6.50 -1.44 25.79
C ASP A 326 -7.06 -2.37 24.71
N LEU A 327 -6.63 -3.61 24.74
CA LEU A 327 -7.09 -4.71 23.90
C LEU A 327 -7.65 -5.85 24.75
N SER A 328 -8.24 -5.54 25.92
CA SER A 328 -8.70 -6.52 26.90
C SER A 328 -9.93 -7.32 26.45
N SER A 329 -10.68 -6.81 25.47
CA SER A 329 -11.85 -7.48 24.92
C SER A 329 -11.86 -7.43 23.39
N ARG A 330 -12.69 -8.30 22.78
CA ARG A 330 -12.99 -8.25 21.33
C ARG A 330 -13.39 -6.83 20.89
N ARG A 331 -14.27 -6.19 21.65
CA ARG A 331 -14.78 -4.86 21.29
C ARG A 331 -13.70 -3.79 21.34
N ASP A 332 -12.80 -3.84 22.29
CA ASP A 332 -11.69 -2.89 22.40
C ASP A 332 -10.72 -3.07 21.23
N ALA A 333 -10.38 -4.32 20.90
CA ALA A 333 -9.52 -4.63 19.75
C ALA A 333 -10.16 -4.18 18.41
N LEU A 334 -11.47 -4.40 18.21
CA LEU A 334 -12.19 -3.90 17.04
C LEU A 334 -12.20 -2.37 16.99
N SER A 335 -12.36 -1.70 18.14
CA SER A 335 -12.33 -0.24 18.22
C SER A 335 -10.94 0.31 17.85
N ALA A 336 -9.88 -0.31 18.33
CA ALA A 336 -8.51 0.06 17.98
C ALA A 336 -8.25 -0.12 16.49
N LEU A 337 -8.60 -1.27 15.92
CA LEU A 337 -8.47 -1.54 14.48
C LEU A 337 -9.29 -0.56 13.63
N ALA A 338 -10.52 -0.24 14.03
CA ALA A 338 -11.35 0.74 13.31
C ALA A 338 -10.70 2.12 13.28
N LYS A 339 -10.18 2.60 14.41
CA LYS A 339 -9.47 3.89 14.48
C LYS A 339 -8.23 3.89 13.58
N ILE A 340 -7.44 2.82 13.64
CA ILE A 340 -6.23 2.69 12.84
C ILE A 340 -6.55 2.76 11.35
N VAL A 341 -7.50 1.97 10.86
CA VAL A 341 -7.82 1.93 9.43
C VAL A 341 -8.50 3.21 8.94
N LEU A 342 -9.35 3.83 9.77
CA LEU A 342 -9.97 5.13 9.45
C LEU A 342 -8.93 6.25 9.39
N GLY A 343 -7.87 6.19 10.19
CA GLY A 343 -6.77 7.16 10.22
C GLY A 343 -5.72 6.95 9.12
N TRP A 344 -5.79 5.92 8.30
CA TRP A 344 -4.82 5.70 7.24
C TRP A 344 -4.79 6.87 6.24
N PRO A 345 -3.61 7.37 5.86
CA PRO A 345 -3.50 8.48 4.91
C PRO A 345 -4.25 8.23 3.61
N THR A 346 -4.20 7.01 3.09
CA THR A 346 -4.94 6.66 1.87
C THR A 346 -6.45 6.81 2.02
N TRP A 347 -7.04 6.36 3.15
CA TRP A 347 -8.47 6.57 3.43
C TRP A 347 -8.84 8.03 3.49
N GLN A 348 -8.02 8.82 4.16
CA GLN A 348 -8.21 10.25 4.29
C GLN A 348 -8.12 10.96 2.93
N GLY A 349 -7.09 10.66 2.15
CA GLY A 349 -6.83 11.30 0.87
C GLY A 349 -7.85 10.96 -0.22
N VAL A 350 -8.27 9.70 -0.32
CA VAL A 350 -9.28 9.24 -1.31
C VAL A 350 -10.65 9.90 -1.09
N ARG A 351 -10.97 10.29 0.14
CA ARG A 351 -12.28 10.85 0.52
C ARG A 351 -12.30 12.38 0.66
N SER A 352 -11.13 13.04 0.68
CA SER A 352 -11.06 14.47 0.93
C SER A 352 -9.90 15.15 0.20
N TYR A 353 -10.20 16.02 -0.77
CA TYR A 353 -9.19 16.84 -1.44
C TYR A 353 -8.43 17.76 -0.49
N TRP A 354 -9.12 18.28 0.52
CA TRP A 354 -8.49 19.09 1.54
C TRP A 354 -7.46 18.26 2.33
N ALA A 355 -7.80 17.05 2.72
CA ALA A 355 -6.87 16.15 3.40
C ALA A 355 -5.65 15.86 2.51
N LEU A 356 -5.89 15.59 1.22
CA LEU A 356 -4.82 15.33 0.26
C LEU A 356 -3.87 16.53 0.11
N GLU A 357 -4.39 17.75 0.04
CA GLU A 357 -3.59 18.98 -0.01
C GLU A 357 -2.75 19.13 1.27
N GLN A 358 -3.36 18.94 2.45
CA GLN A 358 -2.64 19.02 3.73
C GLN A 358 -1.54 17.95 3.81
N MET A 359 -1.80 16.74 3.35
CA MET A 359 -0.79 15.68 3.26
C MET A 359 0.38 16.07 2.36
N ALA A 360 0.10 16.66 1.20
CA ALA A 360 1.14 17.10 0.26
C ALA A 360 1.99 18.22 0.85
N ARG A 361 1.37 19.22 1.48
CA ARG A 361 2.08 20.33 2.14
C ARG A 361 2.99 19.84 3.26
N ALA A 362 2.45 19.00 4.14
CA ALA A 362 3.21 18.40 5.22
C ALA A 362 4.38 17.57 4.67
N MET A 363 4.14 16.74 3.65
CA MET A 363 5.18 15.90 3.08
C MET A 363 6.29 16.71 2.40
N VAL A 364 5.95 17.75 1.63
CA VAL A 364 6.94 18.67 1.04
C VAL A 364 7.78 19.34 2.11
N THR A 365 7.17 19.79 3.20
CA THR A 365 7.85 20.52 4.28
C THR A 365 8.68 19.58 5.17
N GLU A 366 8.05 18.52 5.69
CA GLU A 366 8.69 17.63 6.69
C GLU A 366 9.80 16.78 6.07
N PHE A 367 9.70 16.46 4.77
CA PHE A 367 10.75 15.72 4.05
C PHE A 367 11.75 16.63 3.30
N ASN A 368 11.70 17.94 3.49
CA ASN A 368 12.60 18.91 2.84
C ASN A 368 12.71 18.68 1.33
N ALA A 369 11.57 18.64 0.63
CA ALA A 369 11.54 18.31 -0.77
C ALA A 369 12.04 19.45 -1.66
N ASP A 370 12.86 19.13 -2.67
CA ASP A 370 13.29 20.02 -3.75
C ASP A 370 12.31 20.02 -4.93
N GLY A 371 11.40 19.05 -4.96
CA GLY A 371 10.41 18.91 -6.03
C GLY A 371 9.22 18.01 -5.69
N LEU A 372 8.09 18.28 -6.33
CA LEU A 372 6.84 17.51 -6.21
C LEU A 372 6.49 16.87 -7.54
N LEU A 373 6.36 15.55 -7.54
CA LEU A 373 5.98 14.76 -8.70
C LEU A 373 4.56 14.26 -8.52
N LEU A 374 3.66 14.68 -9.40
CA LEU A 374 2.27 14.27 -9.44
C LEU A 374 2.08 13.22 -10.54
N ALA A 375 1.51 12.10 -10.20
CA ALA A 375 1.44 10.94 -11.08
C ALA A 375 0.02 10.33 -11.13
N PRO A 376 -0.92 11.00 -11.83
CA PRO A 376 -2.26 10.48 -12.02
C PRO A 376 -2.22 9.16 -12.79
N THR A 377 -2.83 8.14 -12.20
CA THR A 377 -2.93 6.80 -12.77
C THR A 377 -4.09 6.71 -13.77
N ARG A 378 -3.82 6.35 -15.01
CA ARG A 378 -4.83 6.38 -16.10
C ARG A 378 -6.05 5.50 -15.85
N THR A 379 -5.88 4.34 -15.26
CA THR A 379 -6.97 3.39 -15.02
C THR A 379 -7.53 3.44 -13.60
N CYS A 380 -7.05 4.34 -12.76
CA CYS A 380 -7.60 4.55 -11.43
C CYS A 380 -8.59 5.70 -11.42
N GLU A 381 -9.87 5.41 -11.29
CA GLU A 381 -10.93 6.44 -11.25
C GLU A 381 -10.98 7.17 -9.91
N THR A 382 -10.46 6.55 -8.86
CA THR A 382 -10.45 7.12 -7.51
C THR A 382 -9.15 7.84 -7.21
N ASP A 383 -8.13 7.59 -8.04
CA ASP A 383 -6.84 8.24 -7.90
C ASP A 383 -7.04 9.74 -7.99
N PHE A 384 -6.75 10.44 -6.97
CA PHE A 384 -6.59 11.85 -6.70
C PHE A 384 -6.69 12.82 -7.91
N ARG A 385 -7.18 12.38 -9.09
CA ARG A 385 -7.14 13.12 -10.37
C ARG A 385 -7.57 14.57 -10.24
N ASN A 386 -8.68 14.82 -9.57
CA ASN A 386 -9.14 16.19 -9.39
C ASN A 386 -8.27 16.95 -8.38
N GLY A 387 -7.64 16.25 -7.46
CA GLY A 387 -6.68 16.81 -6.51
C GLY A 387 -5.38 17.24 -7.19
N TYR A 388 -4.91 16.54 -8.22
CA TYR A 388 -3.67 16.89 -8.92
C TYR A 388 -3.73 18.25 -9.60
N ILE A 389 -4.84 18.59 -10.24
CA ILE A 389 -5.03 19.91 -10.86
C ILE A 389 -4.96 21.02 -9.78
N ALA A 390 -5.57 20.80 -8.63
CA ALA A 390 -5.49 21.72 -7.51
C ALA A 390 -4.07 21.83 -6.98
N MET A 391 -3.40 20.70 -6.74
CA MET A 391 -2.01 20.66 -6.28
C MET A 391 -1.04 21.33 -7.25
N GLN A 392 -1.16 21.10 -8.56
CA GLN A 392 -0.36 21.83 -9.54
C GLN A 392 -0.51 23.35 -9.41
N ARG A 393 -1.74 23.84 -9.26
CA ARG A 393 -1.98 25.29 -9.13
C ARG A 393 -1.40 25.86 -7.84
N ILE A 394 -1.42 25.11 -6.78
CA ILE A 394 -0.94 25.51 -5.44
C ILE A 394 0.60 25.53 -5.44
N PHE A 395 1.20 24.41 -5.80
CA PHE A 395 2.63 24.19 -5.59
C PHE A 395 3.55 24.76 -6.69
N ARG A 396 3.05 24.99 -7.92
CA ARG A 396 3.88 25.43 -9.07
C ARG A 396 4.69 26.71 -8.85
N ASN A 397 4.29 27.55 -7.91
CA ASN A 397 4.99 28.80 -7.57
C ASN A 397 5.82 28.68 -6.30
N GLU A 398 5.71 27.56 -5.58
CA GLU A 398 6.37 27.32 -4.30
C GLU A 398 7.55 26.36 -4.47
N ILE A 399 7.38 25.33 -5.30
CA ILE A 399 8.36 24.28 -5.53
C ILE A 399 8.24 23.76 -6.96
N PRO A 400 9.33 23.34 -7.63
CA PRO A 400 9.26 22.64 -8.90
C PRO A 400 8.25 21.48 -8.84
N THR A 401 7.21 21.58 -9.68
CA THR A 401 6.13 20.60 -9.70
C THR A 401 5.90 20.13 -11.12
N VAL A 402 5.89 18.82 -11.30
CA VAL A 402 5.62 18.19 -12.61
C VAL A 402 4.54 17.15 -12.49
N GLU A 403 3.72 17.03 -13.55
CA GLU A 403 2.76 15.95 -13.69
C GLU A 403 3.10 15.12 -14.92
N TYR A 404 3.07 13.80 -14.78
CA TYR A 404 3.11 12.89 -15.92
C TYR A 404 2.15 11.71 -15.73
N ASP A 405 1.63 11.22 -16.84
CA ASP A 405 0.73 10.07 -16.83
C ASP A 405 1.44 8.81 -16.33
N THR A 406 0.80 8.11 -15.42
CA THR A 406 1.27 6.81 -14.92
C THR A 406 0.22 5.73 -15.09
N GLU A 407 0.66 4.51 -14.85
CA GLU A 407 -0.21 3.34 -14.77
C GLU A 407 0.38 2.37 -13.75
N THR A 408 -0.46 1.59 -13.08
CA THR A 408 0.00 0.68 -12.05
C THR A 408 0.68 -0.56 -12.65
N VAL A 409 -0.01 -1.31 -13.49
CA VAL A 409 0.51 -2.57 -14.04
C VAL A 409 0.33 -2.71 -15.56
N ASP A 410 -0.47 -1.87 -16.21
CA ASP A 410 -0.68 -1.92 -17.66
C ASP A 410 0.19 -0.89 -18.42
N VAL A 411 1.45 -1.22 -18.60
CA VAL A 411 2.43 -0.33 -19.28
C VAL A 411 2.03 0.06 -20.72
N ARG A 412 1.10 -0.65 -21.37
CA ARG A 412 0.60 -0.33 -22.71
C ARG A 412 -0.09 1.05 -22.77
N LYS A 413 -0.52 1.55 -21.62
CA LYS A 413 -1.28 2.80 -21.51
C LYS A 413 -0.43 4.03 -21.16
N MET A 414 0.87 3.86 -21.04
CA MET A 414 1.77 4.92 -20.61
C MET A 414 2.42 5.65 -21.77
N ASP A 415 2.45 6.99 -21.69
CA ASP A 415 3.28 7.80 -22.58
C ASP A 415 4.71 7.88 -22.02
N ILE A 416 5.49 6.81 -22.22
CA ILE A 416 6.87 6.74 -21.75
C ILE A 416 7.76 7.85 -22.34
N PRO A 417 7.73 8.13 -23.68
CA PRO A 417 8.53 9.21 -24.23
C PRO A 417 8.18 10.60 -23.68
N GLY A 418 6.89 10.88 -23.47
CA GLY A 418 6.44 12.12 -22.86
C GLY A 418 6.85 12.24 -21.40
N SER A 419 6.72 11.17 -20.63
CA SER A 419 7.13 11.11 -19.22
C SER A 419 8.65 11.30 -19.06
N LYS A 420 9.47 10.74 -19.97
CA LYS A 420 10.91 10.98 -19.98
C LYS A 420 11.23 12.47 -20.15
N ARG A 421 10.69 13.12 -21.19
CA ARG A 421 10.92 14.56 -21.43
C ARG A 421 10.49 15.41 -20.24
N LYS A 422 9.35 15.10 -19.63
CA LYS A 422 8.88 15.78 -18.42
C LYS A 422 9.79 15.58 -17.24
N THR A 423 10.34 14.36 -17.06
CA THR A 423 11.30 14.07 -15.98
C THR A 423 12.62 14.83 -16.18
N GLU A 424 13.14 14.89 -17.40
CA GLU A 424 14.34 15.67 -17.73
C GLU A 424 14.11 17.17 -17.44
N LEU A 425 12.97 17.72 -17.88
CA LEU A 425 12.59 19.10 -17.57
C LEU A 425 12.46 19.33 -16.06
N PHE A 426 11.88 18.37 -15.32
CA PHE A 426 11.72 18.48 -13.88
C PHE A 426 13.06 18.58 -13.14
N VAL A 427 14.05 17.79 -13.56
CA VAL A 427 15.42 17.87 -13.04
C VAL A 427 16.00 19.26 -13.28
N HIS A 428 15.87 19.80 -14.50
CA HIS A 428 16.34 21.16 -14.80
C HIS A 428 15.64 22.25 -13.99
N LEU A 429 14.33 22.09 -13.74
CA LEU A 429 13.58 23.03 -12.90
C LEU A 429 14.08 23.01 -11.45
N MET A 430 14.35 21.83 -10.88
CA MET A 430 14.94 21.71 -9.54
C MET A 430 16.34 22.33 -9.48
N GLU A 431 17.18 22.12 -10.51
CA GLU A 431 18.49 22.75 -10.60
C GLU A 431 18.41 24.28 -10.64
N ALA A 432 17.47 24.82 -11.44
CA ALA A 432 17.27 26.26 -11.55
C ALA A 432 16.74 26.86 -10.25
N HIS A 433 15.78 26.18 -9.61
CA HIS A 433 15.21 26.63 -8.35
C HIS A 433 16.27 26.70 -7.24
N LYS A 434 17.10 25.68 -7.12
CA LYS A 434 18.18 25.61 -6.12
C LYS A 434 19.27 26.66 -6.35
N LYS A 435 19.52 27.07 -7.60
CA LYS A 435 20.47 28.16 -7.93
C LYS A 435 19.88 29.57 -7.74
N GLY A 436 18.56 29.73 -7.91
CA GLY A 436 17.88 31.02 -7.78
C GLY A 436 17.45 31.37 -6.35
N GLY A 437 17.48 30.41 -5.43
CA GLY A 437 17.19 30.59 -4.01
C GLY A 437 18.43 30.74 -3.12
N ALA A 438 19.64 30.87 -3.72
CA ALA A 438 20.92 31.09 -3.01
C ALA A 438 21.29 32.58 -2.99
#